data_962b7a6941817214bda9a5c5d0b9d1cd
#
_entry.id   962b7a6941817214bda9a5c5d0b9d1cd
#
_cell.length_a   1.000
_cell.length_b   1.000
_cell.length_c   1.000
_cell.angle_alpha   90.00
_cell.angle_beta   90.00
_cell.angle_gamma   90.00
#
_symmetry.space_group_name_H-M   'P 1'
#
loop_
_entity.id
_entity.type
_entity.pdbx_description
1 polymer ?
#
loop_
_entity_poly.entity_id
_entity_poly.type
_entity_poly.pdbx_seq_one_letter_code
_entity_poly.pdbx_strand_id
1 'polypeptide(L)'
;MIVPRYIPRMEIIDYKNSGTFIIYLWCPAGDSGPYQAPHTVYGIKGEKVDKTMKYWIRPASLTTEARQDEISELFDKFNSVPYDDRINRKARIEDIRRGFLEDFIRKSNSSLINELNSSSLEDLLLAQEVADETDAELDIRNIGVLMFAEHPEKLIPGAKIELIRFNTEEASDDFIEKTFTGPIWKQVQDALDYIKATVIEEKVVKIQGKAESERFFNYPYNALEEALVNAVFHKSYREEEPVEIRIYVDSIQILNYPGLAKWINLEKFETGKIRGRKYRNRRIGELFKEIDLSEKKGTGISKILRELSQNGSPKPEFEMDDDRNYLNTIIRIRKGFEKESGLEKQAKISNEALNEALNEALNENELIIVNLILNNPSIKQKDIIESTNISRAQVQRIMKGLQERGIIVHENSKKSGRWVVVIR
;
A
#
# COMPACT_ATOMS: atom_id res chain seq x y z
N MET A 1 29.51 -26.01 0.57
CA MET A 1 28.21 -25.31 0.65
C MET A 1 28.15 -24.35 -0.53
N ILE A 2 27.04 -24.30 -1.27
CA ILE A 2 26.84 -23.38 -2.38
C ILE A 2 25.99 -22.21 -1.88
N VAL A 3 26.30 -20.97 -2.27
CA VAL A 3 25.59 -19.75 -1.89
C VAL A 3 25.23 -18.95 -3.14
N PRO A 4 23.98 -18.56 -3.32
CA PRO A 4 22.78 -18.95 -2.57
C PRO A 4 22.61 -20.48 -2.48
N ARG A 5 21.76 -20.96 -1.59
CA ARG A 5 21.56 -22.41 -1.42
C ARG A 5 21.04 -23.03 -2.71
N TYR A 6 21.71 -24.06 -3.17
CA TYR A 6 21.37 -24.83 -4.36
C TYR A 6 21.18 -26.29 -3.98
N ILE A 7 20.07 -26.88 -4.38
CA ILE A 7 19.75 -28.27 -4.09
C ILE A 7 19.54 -28.98 -5.43
N PRO A 8 20.50 -29.87 -5.84
CA PRO A 8 20.33 -30.70 -7.02
C PRO A 8 19.26 -31.77 -6.75
N ARG A 9 18.63 -32.24 -7.80
CA ARG A 9 17.82 -33.48 -7.71
C ARG A 9 18.76 -34.68 -7.72
N MET A 10 18.52 -35.63 -6.84
CA MET A 10 19.35 -36.82 -6.68
C MET A 10 18.47 -38.08 -6.67
N GLU A 11 18.82 -39.03 -7.51
CA GLU A 11 18.18 -40.33 -7.55
C GLU A 11 19.24 -41.45 -7.45
N ILE A 12 18.83 -42.55 -6.85
CA ILE A 12 19.66 -43.76 -6.76
C ILE A 12 19.02 -44.81 -7.67
N ILE A 13 19.74 -45.20 -8.71
CA ILE A 13 19.27 -46.14 -9.73
C ILE A 13 20.01 -47.46 -9.56
N ASP A 14 19.30 -48.58 -9.41
CA ASP A 14 19.92 -49.88 -9.47
C ASP A 14 20.23 -50.25 -10.93
N TYR A 15 21.50 -50.26 -11.27
CA TYR A 15 21.95 -50.50 -12.65
C TYR A 15 21.69 -51.95 -13.06
N LYS A 16 20.71 -52.15 -13.94
CA LYS A 16 20.33 -53.44 -14.52
C LYS A 16 19.95 -54.51 -13.50
N ASN A 17 19.44 -54.15 -12.36
CA ASN A 17 19.11 -55.04 -11.28
C ASN A 17 20.30 -55.92 -10.80
N SER A 18 21.52 -55.34 -10.88
CA SER A 18 22.78 -56.03 -10.61
C SER A 18 23.26 -55.87 -9.16
N GLY A 19 22.52 -55.11 -8.33
CA GLY A 19 22.99 -54.66 -7.02
C GLY A 19 24.07 -53.58 -7.08
N THR A 20 24.36 -53.03 -8.27
CA THR A 20 25.24 -51.91 -8.47
C THR A 20 24.40 -50.64 -8.53
N PHE A 21 24.58 -49.73 -7.60
CA PHE A 21 23.84 -48.46 -7.55
C PHE A 21 24.60 -47.33 -8.24
N ILE A 22 23.88 -46.59 -9.07
CA ILE A 22 24.35 -45.34 -9.69
C ILE A 22 23.63 -44.18 -8.99
N ILE A 23 24.39 -43.18 -8.56
CA ILE A 23 23.83 -41.92 -8.08
C ILE A 23 23.70 -41.00 -9.28
N TYR A 24 22.46 -40.72 -9.66
CA TYR A 24 22.13 -39.73 -10.67
C TYR A 24 21.95 -38.37 -10.01
N LEU A 25 22.74 -37.38 -10.41
CA LEU A 25 22.67 -36.01 -9.90
C LEU A 25 22.31 -35.09 -11.04
N TRP A 26 21.09 -34.57 -10.99
CA TRP A 26 20.63 -33.58 -11.98
C TRP A 26 20.77 -32.17 -11.40
N CYS A 27 21.56 -31.34 -12.06
CA CYS A 27 21.87 -29.98 -11.67
C CYS A 27 21.35 -28.99 -12.74
N PRO A 28 20.04 -28.70 -12.77
CA PRO A 28 19.50 -27.73 -13.71
C PRO A 28 20.07 -26.31 -13.44
N ALA A 29 19.92 -25.41 -14.40
CA ALA A 29 20.25 -24.01 -14.20
C ALA A 29 19.44 -23.46 -13.02
N GLY A 30 20.11 -22.78 -12.10
CA GLY A 30 19.44 -22.18 -10.93
C GLY A 30 19.02 -20.74 -11.20
N ASP A 31 17.89 -20.30 -10.64
CA ASP A 31 17.33 -18.96 -10.86
C ASP A 31 17.74 -17.95 -9.80
N SER A 32 18.35 -18.44 -8.69
CA SER A 32 18.81 -17.61 -7.57
C SER A 32 20.28 -17.21 -7.67
N GLY A 33 20.95 -17.56 -8.79
CA GLY A 33 22.37 -17.26 -9.02
C GLY A 33 22.67 -15.76 -9.24
N PRO A 34 23.93 -15.44 -9.54
CA PRO A 34 25.03 -16.39 -9.72
C PRO A 34 25.48 -17.07 -8.41
N TYR A 35 25.91 -18.33 -8.53
CA TYR A 35 26.27 -19.16 -7.39
C TYR A 35 27.75 -19.10 -7.08
N GLN A 36 28.06 -19.08 -5.78
CA GLN A 36 29.42 -19.21 -5.26
C GLN A 36 29.62 -20.58 -4.62
N ALA A 37 30.80 -21.13 -4.78
CA ALA A 37 31.25 -22.31 -4.06
C ALA A 37 32.62 -22.04 -3.42
N PRO A 38 32.98 -22.76 -2.33
CA PRO A 38 34.29 -22.59 -1.71
C PRO A 38 35.41 -23.02 -2.68
N HIS A 39 36.54 -22.33 -2.62
CA HIS A 39 37.70 -22.62 -3.46
C HIS A 39 38.18 -24.07 -3.26
N THR A 40 38.20 -24.54 -2.04
CA THR A 40 38.55 -25.93 -1.71
C THR A 40 37.52 -26.53 -0.76
N VAL A 41 36.94 -27.68 -1.15
CA VAL A 41 35.96 -28.42 -0.32
C VAL A 41 36.64 -29.42 0.60
N TYR A 42 37.68 -30.09 0.09
CA TYR A 42 38.46 -31.10 0.80
C TYR A 42 39.93 -30.78 0.66
N GLY A 43 40.65 -30.78 1.75
CA GLY A 43 42.13 -30.71 1.78
C GLY A 43 42.74 -32.10 1.91
N ILE A 44 43.91 -32.31 1.35
CA ILE A 44 44.72 -33.45 1.62
C ILE A 44 45.20 -33.31 3.10
N LYS A 45 45.40 -34.45 3.80
CA LYS A 45 45.77 -34.45 5.22
C LYS A 45 46.99 -33.55 5.48
N GLY A 46 46.76 -32.44 6.20
CA GLY A 46 47.81 -31.44 6.52
C GLY A 46 47.72 -30.13 5.68
N GLU A 47 46.90 -30.06 4.64
CA GLU A 47 46.71 -28.83 3.87
C GLU A 47 45.62 -27.94 4.48
N LYS A 48 45.84 -26.63 4.42
CA LYS A 48 44.85 -25.64 4.85
C LYS A 48 43.76 -25.52 3.79
N VAL A 49 42.52 -25.84 4.18
CA VAL A 49 41.35 -25.72 3.30
C VAL A 49 41.02 -24.24 3.10
N ASP A 50 41.04 -23.78 1.86
CA ASP A 50 40.59 -22.43 1.48
C ASP A 50 39.06 -22.44 1.29
N LYS A 51 38.34 -21.88 2.26
CA LYS A 51 36.88 -21.75 2.23
C LYS A 51 36.39 -20.45 1.59
N THR A 52 37.24 -19.65 0.97
CA THR A 52 36.85 -18.44 0.29
C THR A 52 35.85 -18.77 -0.79
N MET A 53 34.69 -18.08 -0.75
CA MET A 53 33.62 -18.27 -1.71
C MET A 53 33.99 -17.60 -3.03
N LYS A 54 33.90 -18.34 -4.14
CA LYS A 54 34.26 -17.91 -5.48
C LYS A 54 33.13 -18.21 -6.48
N TYR A 55 33.06 -17.42 -7.55
CA TYR A 55 32.25 -17.75 -8.71
C TYR A 55 33.02 -18.68 -9.64
N TRP A 56 32.37 -19.72 -10.12
CA TRP A 56 32.97 -20.75 -10.95
C TRP A 56 32.27 -20.81 -12.30
N ILE A 57 33.03 -20.90 -13.36
CA ILE A 57 32.57 -21.14 -14.72
C ILE A 57 33.21 -22.42 -15.28
N ARG A 58 32.55 -22.99 -16.26
CA ARG A 58 33.04 -24.19 -16.96
C ARG A 58 33.15 -23.94 -18.44
N PRO A 59 34.19 -23.24 -18.93
CA PRO A 59 34.50 -23.15 -20.35
C PRO A 59 34.96 -24.52 -20.81
N ALA A 60 34.19 -25.17 -21.69
CA ALA A 60 34.46 -26.51 -22.23
C ALA A 60 34.55 -27.59 -21.13
N SER A 61 35.73 -28.18 -20.92
CA SER A 61 35.93 -29.33 -20.00
C SER A 61 36.52 -28.95 -18.62
N LEU A 62 37.00 -27.72 -18.47
CA LEU A 62 37.70 -27.29 -17.26
C LEU A 62 36.83 -26.33 -16.46
N THR A 63 36.77 -26.53 -15.10
CA THR A 63 36.15 -25.59 -14.20
C THR A 63 37.20 -24.61 -13.68
N THR A 64 36.98 -23.31 -13.89
CA THR A 64 37.90 -22.24 -13.50
C THR A 64 37.19 -21.19 -12.65
N GLU A 65 37.92 -20.44 -11.82
CA GLU A 65 37.43 -19.26 -11.18
C GLU A 65 37.04 -18.20 -12.22
N ALA A 66 35.82 -17.61 -12.08
CA ALA A 66 35.37 -16.59 -13.02
C ALA A 66 36.13 -15.27 -12.80
N ARG A 67 36.51 -14.63 -13.90
CA ARG A 67 37.10 -13.28 -13.89
C ARG A 67 36.04 -12.23 -13.69
N GLN A 68 36.42 -10.99 -13.42
CA GLN A 68 35.51 -9.91 -13.08
C GLN A 68 34.49 -9.60 -14.21
N ASP A 69 34.92 -9.67 -15.47
CA ASP A 69 34.06 -9.53 -16.64
C ASP A 69 33.04 -10.66 -16.74
N GLU A 70 33.48 -11.91 -16.54
CA GLU A 70 32.63 -13.10 -16.53
C GLU A 70 31.63 -13.09 -15.35
N ILE A 71 32.04 -12.59 -14.18
CA ILE A 71 31.15 -12.37 -13.02
C ILE A 71 30.05 -11.37 -13.39
N SER A 72 30.40 -10.26 -14.06
CA SER A 72 29.42 -9.26 -14.51
C SER A 72 28.42 -9.87 -15.48
N GLU A 73 28.87 -10.66 -16.45
CA GLU A 73 28.00 -11.38 -17.39
C GLU A 73 27.07 -12.37 -16.68
N LEU A 74 27.58 -13.09 -15.66
CA LEU A 74 26.74 -13.98 -14.85
C LEU A 74 25.62 -13.22 -14.15
N PHE A 75 25.94 -12.07 -13.52
CA PHE A 75 24.91 -11.23 -12.87
C PHE A 75 23.89 -10.70 -13.87
N ASP A 76 24.33 -10.24 -15.05
CA ASP A 76 23.42 -9.76 -16.10
C ASP A 76 22.50 -10.88 -16.58
N LYS A 77 23.03 -12.08 -16.81
CA LYS A 77 22.25 -13.26 -17.21
C LYS A 77 21.18 -13.61 -16.16
N PHE A 78 21.55 -13.65 -14.88
CA PHE A 78 20.61 -13.96 -13.81
C PHE A 78 19.59 -12.84 -13.55
N ASN A 79 19.94 -11.58 -13.83
CA ASN A 79 19.04 -10.44 -13.71
C ASN A 79 18.14 -10.23 -14.93
N SER A 80 18.41 -10.90 -16.06
CA SER A 80 17.61 -10.76 -17.28
C SER A 80 16.20 -11.33 -17.17
N VAL A 81 16.02 -12.37 -16.34
CA VAL A 81 14.69 -12.98 -16.08
C VAL A 81 14.05 -12.30 -14.87
N PRO A 82 12.89 -11.66 -15.04
CA PRO A 82 12.14 -11.09 -13.92
C PRO A 82 11.83 -12.13 -12.84
N TYR A 83 11.69 -11.68 -11.58
CA TYR A 83 11.47 -12.60 -10.48
C TYR A 83 10.18 -13.41 -10.63
N ASP A 84 9.12 -12.79 -11.08
CA ASP A 84 7.81 -13.42 -11.29
C ASP A 84 7.85 -14.51 -12.38
N ASP A 85 8.79 -14.44 -13.32
CA ASP A 85 8.95 -15.40 -14.42
C ASP A 85 9.95 -16.55 -14.12
N ARG A 86 10.54 -16.57 -12.90
CA ARG A 86 11.48 -17.62 -12.47
C ARG A 86 10.76 -18.83 -11.90
N ILE A 87 11.36 -20.02 -12.06
CA ILE A 87 10.85 -21.24 -11.44
C ILE A 87 10.94 -21.14 -9.91
N ASN A 88 9.86 -21.48 -9.23
CA ASN A 88 9.82 -21.65 -7.78
C ASN A 88 10.13 -23.11 -7.40
N ARG A 89 11.36 -23.36 -6.98
CA ARG A 89 11.82 -24.71 -6.65
C ARG A 89 11.19 -25.34 -5.42
N LYS A 90 10.47 -24.56 -4.61
CA LYS A 90 9.73 -25.05 -3.45
C LYS A 90 8.29 -25.42 -3.80
N ALA A 91 7.75 -24.80 -4.85
CA ALA A 91 6.38 -25.02 -5.26
C ALA A 91 6.18 -26.42 -5.85
N ARG A 92 5.02 -26.97 -5.59
CA ARG A 92 4.52 -28.22 -6.14
C ARG A 92 3.14 -27.96 -6.74
N ILE A 93 2.69 -28.87 -7.58
CA ILE A 93 1.36 -28.76 -8.20
C ILE A 93 0.23 -28.75 -7.16
N GLU A 94 0.42 -29.41 -6.03
CA GLU A 94 -0.53 -29.48 -4.91
C GLU A 94 -0.72 -28.13 -4.22
N ASP A 95 0.24 -27.20 -4.36
CA ASP A 95 0.12 -25.84 -3.84
C ASP A 95 -0.86 -25.00 -4.68
N ILE A 96 -1.11 -25.42 -5.93
CA ILE A 96 -1.96 -24.71 -6.89
C ILE A 96 -3.42 -25.19 -6.77
N ARG A 97 -4.34 -24.24 -6.65
CA ARG A 97 -5.76 -24.51 -6.63
C ARG A 97 -6.39 -24.37 -8.00
N ARG A 98 -6.86 -25.48 -8.57
CA ARG A 98 -7.57 -25.48 -9.86
C ARG A 98 -8.70 -24.45 -9.91
N GLY A 99 -9.48 -24.30 -8.84
CA GLY A 99 -10.58 -23.34 -8.79
C GLY A 99 -10.15 -21.90 -9.02
N PHE A 100 -8.98 -21.47 -8.51
CA PHE A 100 -8.47 -20.11 -8.76
C PHE A 100 -8.05 -19.91 -10.21
N LEU A 101 -7.47 -20.94 -10.83
CA LEU A 101 -7.11 -20.89 -12.24
C LEU A 101 -8.36 -20.83 -13.13
N GLU A 102 -9.38 -21.63 -12.84
CA GLU A 102 -10.66 -21.62 -13.56
C GLU A 102 -11.37 -20.27 -13.43
N ASP A 103 -11.42 -19.69 -12.22
CA ASP A 103 -12.00 -18.37 -11.97
C ASP A 103 -11.26 -17.28 -12.75
N PHE A 104 -9.93 -17.35 -12.80
CA PHE A 104 -9.11 -16.44 -13.58
C PHE A 104 -9.39 -16.57 -15.09
N ILE A 105 -9.40 -17.80 -15.62
CA ILE A 105 -9.68 -18.07 -17.04
C ILE A 105 -11.08 -17.56 -17.43
N ARG A 106 -12.08 -17.72 -16.57
CA ARG A 106 -13.45 -17.19 -16.79
C ARG A 106 -13.45 -15.65 -16.80
N LYS A 107 -12.71 -15.00 -15.90
CA LYS A 107 -12.60 -13.52 -15.82
C LYS A 107 -11.85 -12.94 -17.02
N SER A 108 -10.83 -13.63 -17.52
CA SER A 108 -10.02 -13.16 -18.64
C SER A 108 -10.69 -13.35 -20.01
N ASN A 109 -11.89 -13.96 -20.07
CA ASN A 109 -12.55 -14.34 -21.33
C ASN A 109 -11.62 -15.10 -22.30
N SER A 110 -10.68 -15.88 -21.77
CA SER A 110 -9.72 -16.65 -22.53
C SER A 110 -10.40 -17.74 -23.35
N SER A 111 -9.84 -18.10 -24.50
CA SER A 111 -10.28 -19.26 -25.30
C SER A 111 -10.23 -20.58 -24.52
N LEU A 112 -9.39 -20.64 -23.48
CA LEU A 112 -9.25 -21.79 -22.58
C LEU A 112 -10.53 -22.12 -21.79
N ILE A 113 -11.53 -21.23 -21.77
CA ILE A 113 -12.84 -21.52 -21.18
C ILE A 113 -13.45 -22.82 -21.73
N ASN A 114 -13.29 -23.07 -23.00
CA ASN A 114 -13.84 -24.27 -23.65
C ASN A 114 -13.08 -25.55 -23.26
N GLU A 115 -11.88 -25.41 -22.75
CA GLU A 115 -10.99 -26.52 -22.40
C GLU A 115 -11.03 -26.87 -20.89
N LEU A 116 -11.68 -26.04 -20.08
CA LEU A 116 -11.71 -26.19 -18.62
C LEU A 116 -12.16 -27.58 -18.15
N ASN A 117 -13.13 -28.20 -18.85
CA ASN A 117 -13.68 -29.50 -18.46
C ASN A 117 -12.89 -30.69 -19.02
N SER A 118 -12.05 -30.51 -20.03
CA SER A 118 -11.33 -31.57 -20.74
C SER A 118 -9.82 -31.58 -20.43
N SER A 119 -9.25 -30.47 -19.99
CA SER A 119 -7.82 -30.36 -19.73
C SER A 119 -7.49 -30.65 -18.25
N SER A 120 -6.31 -31.24 -18.04
CA SER A 120 -5.74 -31.43 -16.70
C SER A 120 -5.34 -30.08 -16.09
N LEU A 121 -4.98 -30.06 -14.81
CA LEU A 121 -4.44 -28.87 -14.17
C LEU A 121 -3.09 -28.48 -14.79
N GLU A 122 -2.28 -29.49 -15.05
CA GLU A 122 -0.97 -29.35 -15.72
C GLU A 122 -1.10 -28.67 -17.07
N ASP A 123 -1.98 -29.16 -17.94
CA ASP A 123 -2.22 -28.62 -19.28
C ASP A 123 -2.63 -27.13 -19.20
N LEU A 124 -3.52 -26.79 -18.26
CA LEU A 124 -3.97 -25.40 -18.09
C LEU A 124 -2.85 -24.47 -17.58
N LEU A 125 -1.98 -24.97 -16.67
CA LEU A 125 -0.83 -24.20 -16.18
C LEU A 125 0.20 -23.95 -17.29
N LEU A 126 0.44 -24.96 -18.13
CA LEU A 126 1.31 -24.82 -19.30
C LEU A 126 0.72 -23.86 -20.33
N ALA A 127 -0.57 -23.97 -20.62
CA ALA A 127 -1.27 -23.08 -21.55
C ALA A 127 -1.27 -21.60 -21.09
N GLN A 128 -1.28 -21.36 -19.76
CA GLN A 128 -1.12 -20.03 -19.18
C GLN A 128 0.34 -19.57 -19.06
N GLU A 129 1.30 -20.42 -19.48
CA GLU A 129 2.74 -20.14 -19.36
C GLU A 129 3.20 -19.82 -17.94
N VAL A 130 2.59 -20.42 -16.93
CA VAL A 130 2.93 -20.23 -15.52
C VAL A 130 3.68 -21.42 -14.91
N ALA A 131 3.93 -22.43 -15.72
CA ALA A 131 4.75 -23.57 -15.42
C ALA A 131 5.55 -24.00 -16.66
N ASP A 132 6.61 -24.78 -16.45
CA ASP A 132 7.40 -25.42 -17.47
C ASP A 132 7.35 -26.94 -17.31
N GLU A 133 7.25 -27.67 -18.40
CA GLU A 133 7.37 -29.11 -18.43
C GLU A 133 8.85 -29.50 -18.49
N THR A 134 9.25 -30.42 -17.59
CA THR A 134 10.57 -31.03 -17.62
C THR A 134 10.40 -32.56 -17.69
N ASP A 135 11.46 -33.28 -18.09
CA ASP A 135 11.39 -34.73 -18.32
C ASP A 135 10.85 -35.55 -17.13
N ALA A 136 10.81 -34.98 -15.92
CA ALA A 136 10.44 -35.68 -14.70
C ALA A 136 9.23 -35.07 -13.96
N GLU A 137 9.02 -33.77 -14.03
CA GLU A 137 8.00 -33.05 -13.24
C GLU A 137 7.61 -31.72 -13.90
N LEU A 138 6.49 -31.16 -13.43
CA LEU A 138 6.07 -29.82 -13.78
C LEU A 138 6.74 -28.81 -12.83
N ASP A 139 7.53 -27.89 -13.39
CA ASP A 139 8.18 -26.82 -12.64
C ASP A 139 7.30 -25.55 -12.63
N ILE A 140 6.77 -25.20 -11.45
CA ILE A 140 5.89 -24.02 -11.29
C ILE A 140 6.73 -22.76 -11.22
N ARG A 141 6.38 -21.74 -12.01
CA ARG A 141 6.99 -20.40 -11.92
C ARG A 141 6.45 -19.59 -10.75
N ASN A 142 7.21 -18.57 -10.28
CA ASN A 142 6.73 -17.69 -9.22
C ASN A 142 5.39 -17.03 -9.57
N ILE A 143 5.16 -16.71 -10.85
CA ILE A 143 3.87 -16.19 -11.30
C ILE A 143 2.72 -17.18 -11.08
N GLY A 144 2.93 -18.47 -11.30
CA GLY A 144 1.95 -19.52 -11.02
C GLY A 144 1.60 -19.58 -9.54
N VAL A 145 2.61 -19.49 -8.66
CA VAL A 145 2.43 -19.39 -7.21
C VAL A 145 1.64 -18.15 -6.84
N LEU A 146 2.05 -16.97 -7.31
CA LEU A 146 1.42 -15.69 -6.98
C LEU A 146 -0.03 -15.60 -7.44
N MET A 147 -0.37 -16.22 -8.57
CA MET A 147 -1.70 -16.09 -9.18
C MET A 147 -2.67 -17.23 -8.80
N PHE A 148 -2.18 -18.41 -8.42
CA PHE A 148 -3.05 -19.58 -8.31
C PHE A 148 -2.80 -20.46 -7.08
N ALA A 149 -1.78 -20.14 -6.24
CA ALA A 149 -1.59 -20.88 -5.00
C ALA A 149 -2.63 -20.48 -3.94
N GLU A 150 -3.01 -21.45 -3.09
CA GLU A 150 -3.89 -21.17 -1.94
C GLU A 150 -3.17 -20.37 -0.85
N HIS A 151 -1.88 -20.61 -0.69
CA HIS A 151 -1.03 -19.97 0.31
C HIS A 151 0.28 -19.47 -0.30
N PRO A 152 0.23 -18.48 -1.22
CA PRO A 152 1.44 -17.98 -1.86
C PRO A 152 2.46 -17.42 -0.86
N GLU A 153 2.02 -16.90 0.29
CA GLU A 153 2.86 -16.35 1.36
C GLU A 153 3.74 -17.40 2.04
N LYS A 154 3.39 -18.69 1.97
CA LYS A 154 4.23 -19.77 2.48
C LYS A 154 5.45 -20.04 1.60
N LEU A 155 5.33 -19.79 0.31
CA LEU A 155 6.39 -19.99 -0.69
C LEU A 155 7.12 -18.71 -1.02
N ILE A 156 6.42 -17.57 -0.98
CA ILE A 156 6.90 -16.21 -1.23
C ILE A 156 6.38 -15.33 -0.09
N PRO A 157 7.13 -15.15 1.02
CA PRO A 157 6.63 -14.56 2.27
C PRO A 157 5.97 -13.18 2.11
N GLY A 158 6.47 -12.34 1.21
CA GLY A 158 5.88 -11.03 0.91
C GLY A 158 4.64 -11.05 0.02
N ALA A 159 4.11 -12.23 -0.37
CA ALA A 159 2.94 -12.36 -1.24
C ALA A 159 1.61 -12.29 -0.47
N LYS A 160 1.44 -11.22 0.30
CA LYS A 160 0.21 -10.91 1.07
C LYS A 160 -0.01 -9.40 1.12
N ILE A 161 -1.24 -9.00 1.44
CA ILE A 161 -1.59 -7.62 1.74
C ILE A 161 -2.01 -7.56 3.20
N GLU A 162 -1.45 -6.63 3.95
CA GLU A 162 -1.80 -6.35 5.33
C GLU A 162 -2.53 -5.00 5.40
N LEU A 163 -3.65 -4.96 6.10
CA LEU A 163 -4.43 -3.75 6.31
C LEU A 163 -4.51 -3.47 7.80
N ILE A 164 -4.13 -2.26 8.20
CA ILE A 164 -4.21 -1.77 9.57
C ILE A 164 -5.08 -0.53 9.56
N ARG A 165 -6.13 -0.52 10.38
CA ARG A 165 -7.02 0.63 10.52
C ARG A 165 -6.92 1.20 11.92
N PHE A 166 -6.50 2.45 12.01
CA PHE A 166 -6.41 3.23 13.24
C PHE A 166 -7.66 4.09 13.42
N ASN A 167 -8.05 4.31 14.69
CA ASN A 167 -9.15 5.22 15.04
C ASN A 167 -8.67 6.66 15.30
N THR A 168 -7.40 6.95 15.01
CA THR A 168 -6.68 8.22 15.27
C THR A 168 -5.98 8.71 14.01
N GLU A 169 -5.44 9.93 14.02
CA GLU A 169 -4.64 10.50 12.94
C GLU A 169 -3.21 9.94 12.91
N GLU A 170 -2.77 9.37 14.02
CA GLU A 170 -1.46 8.74 14.17
C GLU A 170 -1.62 7.26 14.55
N ALA A 171 -0.55 6.49 14.40
CA ALA A 171 -0.53 5.11 14.83
C ALA A 171 -0.74 5.01 16.37
N SER A 172 -1.63 4.15 16.79
CA SER A 172 -2.02 3.95 18.19
C SER A 172 -2.20 2.46 18.48
N ASP A 173 -2.30 2.11 19.77
CA ASP A 173 -2.56 0.73 20.21
C ASP A 173 -4.01 0.27 19.94
N ASP A 174 -4.91 1.19 19.56
CA ASP A 174 -6.29 0.88 19.17
C ASP A 174 -6.39 0.81 17.65
N PHE A 175 -6.24 -0.40 17.11
CA PHE A 175 -6.30 -0.67 15.68
C PHE A 175 -7.02 -1.98 15.36
N ILE A 176 -7.48 -2.08 14.12
CA ILE A 176 -8.00 -3.32 13.53
C ILE A 176 -7.01 -3.77 12.46
N GLU A 177 -6.56 -5.00 12.57
CA GLU A 177 -5.67 -5.62 11.59
C GLU A 177 -6.40 -6.68 10.76
N LYS A 178 -6.09 -6.74 9.48
CA LYS A 178 -6.58 -7.76 8.57
C LYS A 178 -5.53 -8.13 7.54
N THR A 179 -5.28 -9.43 7.38
CA THR A 179 -4.38 -9.96 6.35
C THR A 179 -5.20 -10.59 5.22
N PHE A 180 -4.86 -10.26 3.98
CA PHE A 180 -5.40 -10.88 2.78
C PHE A 180 -4.35 -11.82 2.19
N THR A 181 -4.72 -13.08 2.00
CA THR A 181 -3.88 -14.15 1.47
C THR A 181 -4.55 -14.81 0.26
N GLY A 182 -3.89 -15.82 -0.35
CA GLY A 182 -4.33 -16.43 -1.59
C GLY A 182 -3.82 -15.71 -2.83
N PRO A 183 -4.38 -15.93 -4.02
CA PRO A 183 -3.95 -15.30 -5.26
C PRO A 183 -3.88 -13.77 -5.16
N ILE A 184 -2.78 -13.16 -5.64
CA ILE A 184 -2.58 -11.72 -5.46
C ILE A 184 -3.68 -10.85 -6.11
N TRP A 185 -4.25 -11.29 -7.23
CA TRP A 185 -5.39 -10.61 -7.86
C TRP A 185 -6.63 -10.63 -6.98
N LYS A 186 -6.85 -11.74 -6.27
CA LYS A 186 -7.95 -11.87 -5.33
C LYS A 186 -7.72 -11.06 -4.06
N GLN A 187 -6.49 -11.04 -3.55
CA GLN A 187 -6.12 -10.18 -2.42
C GLN A 187 -6.44 -8.71 -2.70
N VAL A 188 -6.13 -8.21 -3.92
CA VAL A 188 -6.45 -6.85 -4.34
C VAL A 188 -7.97 -6.62 -4.32
N GLN A 189 -8.76 -7.53 -4.89
CA GLN A 189 -10.22 -7.42 -4.91
C GLN A 189 -10.81 -7.45 -3.49
N ASP A 190 -10.40 -8.43 -2.67
CA ASP A 190 -10.90 -8.59 -1.30
C ASP A 190 -10.54 -7.37 -0.40
N ALA A 191 -9.35 -6.79 -0.58
CA ALA A 191 -8.93 -5.58 0.14
C ALA A 191 -9.76 -4.36 -0.29
N LEU A 192 -9.97 -4.18 -1.58
CA LEU A 192 -10.79 -3.08 -2.13
C LEU A 192 -12.26 -3.22 -1.73
N ASP A 193 -12.81 -4.42 -1.75
CA ASP A 193 -14.18 -4.68 -1.30
C ASP A 193 -14.34 -4.39 0.19
N TYR A 194 -13.34 -4.75 1.01
CA TYR A 194 -13.32 -4.39 2.42
C TYR A 194 -13.30 -2.87 2.63
N ILE A 195 -12.42 -2.15 1.92
CA ILE A 195 -12.31 -0.68 2.01
C ILE A 195 -13.63 -0.04 1.53
N LYS A 196 -14.20 -0.52 0.44
CA LYS A 196 -15.47 -0.03 -0.11
C LYS A 196 -16.62 -0.20 0.89
N ALA A 197 -16.70 -1.34 1.56
CA ALA A 197 -17.76 -1.65 2.50
C ALA A 197 -17.63 -0.94 3.85
N THR A 198 -16.39 -0.60 4.30
CA THR A 198 -16.15 -0.17 5.67
C THR A 198 -15.57 1.24 5.82
N VAL A 199 -15.04 1.81 4.73
CA VAL A 199 -14.30 3.08 4.77
C VAL A 199 -14.88 4.11 3.80
N ILE A 200 -15.32 3.69 2.60
CA ILE A 200 -15.83 4.64 1.59
C ILE A 200 -17.22 5.11 1.99
N GLU A 201 -17.36 6.43 2.07
CA GLU A 201 -18.62 7.12 2.35
C GLU A 201 -19.01 8.00 1.17
N GLU A 202 -20.31 8.01 0.81
CA GLU A 202 -20.90 8.86 -0.24
C GLU A 202 -21.69 10.00 0.42
N LYS A 203 -21.52 11.22 -0.11
CA LYS A 203 -22.40 12.37 0.17
C LYS A 203 -23.05 12.86 -1.12
N VAL A 204 -24.36 13.12 -1.04
CA VAL A 204 -25.13 13.69 -2.14
C VAL A 204 -25.52 15.12 -1.76
N VAL A 205 -25.07 16.09 -2.55
CA VAL A 205 -25.34 17.51 -2.31
C VAL A 205 -26.22 18.03 -3.43
N LYS A 206 -27.39 18.59 -3.07
CA LYS A 206 -28.26 19.31 -4.00
C LYS A 206 -27.70 20.72 -4.21
N ILE A 207 -27.36 21.06 -5.44
CA ILE A 207 -26.92 22.41 -5.79
C ILE A 207 -28.17 23.27 -6.02
N GLN A 208 -28.28 24.37 -5.29
CA GLN A 208 -29.38 25.32 -5.43
C GLN A 208 -29.41 25.86 -6.87
N GLY A 209 -30.53 25.66 -7.58
CA GLY A 209 -30.71 26.09 -8.96
C GLY A 209 -30.34 25.06 -10.05
N LYS A 210 -29.87 23.86 -9.69
CA LYS A 210 -29.70 22.74 -10.63
C LYS A 210 -30.64 21.59 -10.29
N ALA A 211 -31.18 20.93 -11.34
CA ALA A 211 -32.04 19.75 -11.18
C ALA A 211 -31.24 18.51 -10.71
N GLU A 212 -29.94 18.49 -10.95
CA GLU A 212 -29.05 17.38 -10.69
C GLU A 212 -28.32 17.58 -9.34
N SER A 213 -28.20 16.49 -8.60
CA SER A 213 -27.40 16.42 -7.36
C SER A 213 -25.98 15.99 -7.71
N GLU A 214 -25.00 16.61 -7.09
CA GLU A 214 -23.61 16.14 -7.19
C GLU A 214 -23.33 15.10 -6.11
N ARG A 215 -22.65 14.02 -6.51
CA ARG A 215 -22.24 12.93 -5.63
C ARG A 215 -20.74 12.99 -5.42
N PHE A 216 -20.34 12.84 -4.19
CA PHE A 216 -18.94 12.90 -3.79
C PHE A 216 -18.62 11.75 -2.83
N PHE A 217 -17.38 11.30 -2.88
CA PHE A 217 -16.87 10.28 -1.98
C PHE A 217 -15.78 10.86 -1.09
N ASN A 218 -15.67 10.34 0.13
CA ASN A 218 -14.53 10.66 0.99
C ASN A 218 -13.22 10.24 0.31
N TYR A 219 -13.22 9.06 -0.34
CA TYR A 219 -12.13 8.54 -1.17
C TYR A 219 -12.72 8.00 -2.48
N PRO A 220 -12.26 8.43 -3.66
CA PRO A 220 -12.72 7.86 -4.93
C PRO A 220 -12.16 6.46 -5.12
N TYR A 221 -13.05 5.48 -5.28
CA TYR A 221 -12.70 4.06 -5.41
C TYR A 221 -11.65 3.80 -6.49
N ASN A 222 -11.81 4.38 -7.68
CA ASN A 222 -10.89 4.16 -8.80
C ASN A 222 -9.45 4.65 -8.53
N ALA A 223 -9.28 5.66 -7.68
CA ALA A 223 -7.94 6.11 -7.29
C ALA A 223 -7.27 5.13 -6.33
N LEU A 224 -8.04 4.56 -5.39
CA LEU A 224 -7.56 3.53 -4.46
C LEU A 224 -7.24 2.22 -5.18
N GLU A 225 -8.12 1.79 -6.10
CA GLU A 225 -7.89 0.63 -6.95
C GLU A 225 -6.58 0.74 -7.71
N GLU A 226 -6.38 1.85 -8.43
CA GLU A 226 -5.16 2.07 -9.20
C GLU A 226 -3.92 2.13 -8.30
N ALA A 227 -4.01 2.77 -7.12
CA ALA A 227 -2.88 2.85 -6.19
C ALA A 227 -2.51 1.47 -5.63
N LEU A 228 -3.50 0.65 -5.25
CA LEU A 228 -3.26 -0.70 -4.71
C LEU A 228 -2.75 -1.66 -5.80
N VAL A 229 -3.35 -1.64 -6.99
CA VAL A 229 -2.88 -2.43 -8.13
C VAL A 229 -1.43 -2.07 -8.47
N ASN A 230 -1.08 -0.78 -8.49
CA ASN A 230 0.30 -0.34 -8.73
C ASN A 230 1.25 -0.82 -7.62
N ALA A 231 0.84 -0.78 -6.36
CA ALA A 231 1.66 -1.28 -5.25
C ALA A 231 1.96 -2.78 -5.41
N VAL A 232 0.95 -3.61 -5.66
CA VAL A 232 1.09 -5.06 -5.88
C VAL A 232 1.92 -5.37 -7.15
N PHE A 233 1.68 -4.64 -8.23
CA PHE A 233 2.37 -4.83 -9.51
C PHE A 233 3.86 -4.46 -9.44
N HIS A 234 4.21 -3.39 -8.71
CA HIS A 234 5.58 -2.88 -8.63
C HIS A 234 6.38 -3.38 -7.42
N LYS A 235 5.76 -4.12 -6.49
CA LYS A 235 6.44 -4.74 -5.36
C LYS A 235 7.60 -5.64 -5.79
N SER A 236 8.65 -5.70 -4.97
CA SER A 236 9.65 -6.75 -5.05
C SER A 236 9.22 -7.97 -4.24
N TYR A 237 8.85 -9.04 -4.92
CA TYR A 237 8.50 -10.31 -4.27
C TYR A 237 9.73 -11.10 -3.78
N ARG A 238 10.93 -10.53 -3.91
CA ARG A 238 12.15 -11.04 -3.24
C ARG A 238 12.23 -10.61 -1.78
N GLU A 239 11.53 -9.54 -1.45
CA GLU A 239 11.45 -8.96 -0.10
C GLU A 239 10.27 -9.57 0.63
N GLU A 240 10.44 -9.78 1.93
CA GLU A 240 9.45 -10.47 2.79
C GLU A 240 8.36 -9.49 3.26
N GLU A 241 8.61 -8.18 3.19
CA GLU A 241 7.66 -7.14 3.57
C GLU A 241 6.41 -7.21 2.67
N PRO A 242 5.19 -7.17 3.24
CA PRO A 242 3.95 -7.17 2.48
C PRO A 242 3.70 -5.82 1.79
N VAL A 243 2.64 -5.75 0.99
CA VAL A 243 1.98 -4.46 0.71
C VAL A 243 1.14 -4.12 1.93
N GLU A 244 1.37 -2.95 2.53
CA GLU A 244 0.60 -2.50 3.68
C GLU A 244 -0.41 -1.43 3.28
N ILE A 245 -1.63 -1.53 3.80
CA ILE A 245 -2.66 -0.50 3.71
C ILE A 245 -2.89 0.02 5.13
N ARG A 246 -2.56 1.28 5.38
CA ARG A 246 -2.80 1.95 6.66
C ARG A 246 -3.93 2.94 6.50
N ILE A 247 -5.01 2.76 7.25
CA ILE A 247 -6.19 3.62 7.22
C ILE A 247 -6.23 4.43 8.50
N TYR A 248 -6.10 5.73 8.35
CA TYR A 248 -6.24 6.71 9.43
C TYR A 248 -7.58 7.45 9.29
N VAL A 249 -7.93 8.28 10.26
CA VAL A 249 -9.17 9.06 10.21
C VAL A 249 -9.19 10.09 9.08
N ASP A 250 -8.01 10.54 8.63
CA ASP A 250 -7.81 11.59 7.63
C ASP A 250 -7.20 11.09 6.31
N SER A 251 -6.71 9.85 6.26
CA SER A 251 -5.97 9.36 5.10
C SER A 251 -5.99 7.83 4.95
N ILE A 252 -5.79 7.38 3.72
CA ILE A 252 -5.42 6.01 3.39
C ILE A 252 -4.02 6.04 2.81
N GLN A 253 -3.14 5.23 3.36
CA GLN A 253 -1.75 5.10 2.95
C GLN A 253 -1.51 3.70 2.40
N ILE A 254 -0.82 3.61 1.27
CA ILE A 254 -0.45 2.34 0.64
C ILE A 254 1.06 2.30 0.52
N LEU A 255 1.66 1.41 1.30
CA LEU A 255 3.10 1.24 1.43
C LEU A 255 3.55 -0.01 0.69
N ASN A 256 4.57 0.10 -0.16
CA ASN A 256 5.19 -1.03 -0.82
C ASN A 256 6.72 -0.93 -0.89
N TYR A 257 7.37 -2.08 -1.06
CA TYR A 257 8.82 -2.27 -1.08
C TYR A 257 9.29 -2.92 -2.39
N PRO A 258 10.46 -2.46 -2.92
CA PRO A 258 11.10 -1.20 -2.64
C PRO A 258 10.35 -0.04 -3.29
N GLY A 259 10.84 1.18 -3.07
CA GLY A 259 10.31 2.39 -3.70
C GLY A 259 10.57 2.47 -5.21
N LEU A 260 10.49 3.68 -5.75
CA LEU A 260 10.65 3.96 -7.17
C LEU A 260 12.03 3.55 -7.67
N ALA A 261 12.07 2.95 -8.86
CA ALA A 261 13.34 2.65 -9.51
C ALA A 261 14.20 3.91 -9.70
N LYS A 262 15.51 3.81 -9.48
CA LYS A 262 16.45 4.95 -9.46
C LYS A 262 16.45 5.79 -10.75
N TRP A 263 16.06 5.21 -11.89
CA TRP A 263 15.95 5.93 -13.17
C TRP A 263 14.69 6.82 -13.29
N ILE A 264 13.71 6.66 -12.40
CA ILE A 264 12.48 7.46 -12.39
C ILE A 264 12.76 8.82 -11.74
N ASN A 265 12.48 9.90 -12.46
CA ASN A 265 12.51 11.24 -11.91
C ASN A 265 11.24 11.47 -11.05
N LEU A 266 11.43 11.91 -9.80
CA LEU A 266 10.35 12.07 -8.83
C LEU A 266 9.30 13.11 -9.29
N GLU A 267 9.71 14.29 -9.74
CA GLU A 267 8.79 15.31 -10.24
C GLU A 267 7.91 14.82 -11.40
N LYS A 268 8.50 14.01 -12.32
CA LYS A 268 7.74 13.40 -13.41
C LYS A 268 6.79 12.31 -12.91
N PHE A 269 7.16 11.62 -11.85
CA PHE A 269 6.29 10.63 -11.20
C PHE A 269 5.09 11.33 -10.59
N GLU A 270 5.29 12.30 -9.72
CA GLU A 270 4.25 13.05 -9.02
C GLU A 270 3.27 13.76 -9.99
N THR A 271 3.76 14.17 -11.15
CA THR A 271 2.93 14.81 -12.19
C THR A 271 2.33 13.82 -13.20
N GLY A 272 2.57 12.51 -13.05
CA GLY A 272 2.09 11.48 -13.97
C GLY A 272 2.73 11.53 -15.37
N LYS A 273 3.87 12.20 -15.53
CA LYS A 273 4.55 12.40 -16.84
C LYS A 273 5.68 11.42 -17.11
N ILE A 274 5.63 10.23 -16.53
CA ILE A 274 6.63 9.17 -16.77
C ILE A 274 6.40 8.61 -18.18
N ARG A 275 7.45 8.54 -18.98
CA ARG A 275 7.41 7.96 -20.33
C ARG A 275 8.08 6.59 -20.46
N GLY A 276 9.03 6.29 -19.55
CA GLY A 276 9.75 5.01 -19.55
C GLY A 276 8.89 3.88 -18.98
N ARG A 277 9.02 2.69 -19.55
CA ARG A 277 8.32 1.49 -19.10
C ARG A 277 9.34 0.39 -18.87
N LYS A 278 9.69 0.16 -17.62
CA LYS A 278 10.48 -0.99 -17.20
C LYS A 278 9.80 -1.59 -15.98
N TYR A 279 9.16 -2.73 -16.19
CA TYR A 279 8.39 -3.39 -15.16
C TYR A 279 9.25 -4.41 -14.41
N ARG A 280 9.12 -4.43 -13.07
CA ARG A 280 9.80 -5.38 -12.20
C ARG A 280 9.18 -6.77 -12.34
N ASN A 281 7.86 -6.83 -12.39
CA ASN A 281 7.07 -8.05 -12.50
C ASN A 281 6.29 -8.03 -13.83
N ARG A 282 6.95 -8.45 -14.89
CA ARG A 282 6.36 -8.38 -16.24
C ARG A 282 5.15 -9.30 -16.37
N ARG A 283 5.23 -10.52 -15.85
CA ARG A 283 4.17 -11.53 -15.95
C ARG A 283 2.94 -11.15 -15.15
N ILE A 284 3.11 -10.60 -13.93
CA ILE A 284 1.98 -10.06 -13.15
C ILE A 284 1.20 -9.04 -13.98
N GLY A 285 1.91 -8.08 -14.60
CA GLY A 285 1.23 -7.07 -15.40
C GLY A 285 0.55 -7.63 -16.66
N GLU A 286 1.02 -8.76 -17.23
CA GLU A 286 0.35 -9.45 -18.34
C GLU A 286 -0.97 -10.07 -17.88
N LEU A 287 -0.94 -10.84 -16.82
CA LEU A 287 -2.14 -11.50 -16.28
C LEU A 287 -3.13 -10.50 -15.66
N PHE A 288 -2.67 -9.45 -14.99
CA PHE A 288 -3.56 -8.40 -14.48
C PHE A 288 -4.31 -7.67 -15.60
N LYS A 289 -3.67 -7.50 -16.77
CA LYS A 289 -4.34 -6.94 -17.94
C LYS A 289 -5.44 -7.85 -18.48
N GLU A 290 -5.26 -9.16 -18.43
CA GLU A 290 -6.25 -10.11 -18.92
C GLU A 290 -7.56 -10.09 -18.14
N ILE A 291 -7.51 -9.67 -16.87
CA ILE A 291 -8.69 -9.54 -15.99
C ILE A 291 -9.05 -8.08 -15.69
N ASP A 292 -8.60 -7.14 -16.54
CA ASP A 292 -8.89 -5.69 -16.48
C ASP A 292 -8.43 -4.99 -15.18
N LEU A 293 -7.55 -5.61 -14.39
CA LEU A 293 -6.95 -4.96 -13.21
C LEU A 293 -5.84 -3.97 -13.55
N SER A 294 -5.24 -4.04 -14.74
CA SER A 294 -4.18 -3.13 -15.19
C SER A 294 -4.24 -2.87 -16.68
N GLU A 295 -4.10 -1.61 -17.08
CA GLU A 295 -4.09 -1.23 -18.50
C GLU A 295 -2.70 -1.32 -19.18
N LYS A 296 -1.61 -1.51 -18.43
CA LYS A 296 -0.20 -1.50 -18.95
C LYS A 296 0.18 -0.28 -19.81
N LYS A 297 -0.59 0.81 -19.75
CA LYS A 297 -0.36 2.01 -20.58
C LYS A 297 0.61 3.01 -19.95
N GLY A 298 1.04 2.77 -18.69
CA GLY A 298 1.86 3.72 -17.93
C GLY A 298 1.11 5.00 -17.56
N THR A 299 -0.20 4.90 -17.39
CA THR A 299 -1.11 6.01 -17.08
C THR A 299 -1.60 5.98 -15.62
N GLY A 300 -1.13 5.03 -14.80
CA GLY A 300 -1.63 4.79 -13.45
C GLY A 300 -1.62 6.03 -12.57
N ILE A 301 -0.49 6.71 -12.43
CA ILE A 301 -0.41 7.95 -11.64
C ILE A 301 -1.31 9.04 -12.23
N SER A 302 -1.36 9.18 -13.56
CA SER A 302 -2.26 10.14 -14.21
C SER A 302 -3.74 9.81 -13.94
N LYS A 303 -4.11 8.52 -13.84
CA LYS A 303 -5.46 8.07 -13.48
C LYS A 303 -5.77 8.44 -12.03
N ILE A 304 -4.87 8.17 -11.09
CA ILE A 304 -5.02 8.56 -9.68
C ILE A 304 -5.25 10.08 -9.55
N LEU A 305 -4.39 10.89 -10.19
CA LEU A 305 -4.49 12.34 -10.17
C LEU A 305 -5.83 12.84 -10.74
N ARG A 306 -6.30 12.25 -11.85
CA ARG A 306 -7.57 12.60 -12.49
C ARG A 306 -8.75 12.25 -11.60
N GLU A 307 -8.82 11.03 -11.08
CA GLU A 307 -9.93 10.57 -10.23
C GLU A 307 -10.04 11.40 -8.94
N LEU A 308 -8.91 11.72 -8.29
CA LEU A 308 -8.88 12.61 -7.13
C LEU A 308 -9.34 14.02 -7.49
N SER A 309 -8.88 14.57 -8.61
CA SER A 309 -9.27 15.90 -9.07
C SER A 309 -10.77 15.97 -9.41
N GLN A 310 -11.32 14.95 -10.07
CA GLN A 310 -12.75 14.90 -10.42
C GLN A 310 -13.63 14.77 -9.16
N ASN A 311 -13.17 14.05 -8.15
CA ASN A 311 -13.85 13.97 -6.86
C ASN A 311 -13.70 15.25 -6.03
N GLY A 312 -12.81 16.19 -6.38
CA GLY A 312 -12.47 17.36 -5.56
C GLY A 312 -11.68 17.01 -4.31
N SER A 313 -10.95 15.91 -4.34
CA SER A 313 -10.04 15.45 -3.28
C SER A 313 -8.68 16.16 -3.36
N PRO A 314 -7.92 16.23 -2.26
CA PRO A 314 -6.52 16.67 -2.29
C PRO A 314 -5.70 15.83 -3.28
N LYS A 315 -4.57 16.39 -3.76
CA LYS A 315 -3.62 15.61 -4.54
C LYS A 315 -2.98 14.52 -3.66
N PRO A 316 -2.58 13.38 -4.26
CA PRO A 316 -1.87 12.37 -3.52
C PRO A 316 -0.48 12.87 -3.13
N GLU A 317 0.01 12.43 -1.99
CA GLU A 317 1.37 12.63 -1.54
C GLU A 317 2.16 11.33 -1.74
N PHE A 318 3.44 11.45 -2.09
CA PHE A 318 4.31 10.30 -2.27
C PHE A 318 5.54 10.47 -1.39
N GLU A 319 5.67 9.57 -0.43
CA GLU A 319 6.76 9.57 0.53
C GLU A 319 7.71 8.40 0.25
N MET A 320 9.00 8.65 0.32
CA MET A 320 10.06 7.66 0.21
C MET A 320 11.32 8.17 0.89
N ASP A 321 12.22 7.27 1.25
CA ASP A 321 13.55 7.64 1.72
C ASP A 321 14.52 7.91 0.55
N ASP A 322 15.69 8.45 0.87
CA ASP A 322 16.74 8.80 -0.12
C ASP A 322 17.22 7.57 -0.90
N ASP A 323 17.26 6.41 -0.26
CA ASP A 323 17.67 5.14 -0.86
C ASP A 323 16.56 4.45 -1.66
N ARG A 324 15.32 4.95 -1.56
CA ARG A 324 14.12 4.41 -2.20
C ARG A 324 13.81 2.98 -1.77
N ASN A 325 13.96 2.71 -0.48
CA ASN A 325 13.66 1.41 0.09
C ASN A 325 12.15 1.15 0.16
N TYR A 326 11.34 2.19 0.20
CA TYR A 326 9.88 2.09 0.19
C TYR A 326 9.25 3.21 -0.65
N LEU A 327 7.99 3.02 -1.01
CA LEU A 327 7.10 4.06 -1.52
C LEU A 327 5.81 4.02 -0.71
N ASN A 328 5.47 5.13 -0.06
CA ASN A 328 4.20 5.35 0.59
C ASN A 328 3.35 6.29 -0.25
N THR A 329 2.21 5.81 -0.74
CA THR A 329 1.22 6.60 -1.48
C THR A 329 0.12 7.02 -0.51
N ILE A 330 0.01 8.32 -0.23
CA ILE A 330 -0.92 8.88 0.75
C ILE A 330 -2.08 9.55 0.01
N ILE A 331 -3.29 9.08 0.26
CA ILE A 331 -4.53 9.65 -0.27
C ILE A 331 -5.29 10.25 0.89
N ARG A 332 -5.36 11.59 0.92
CA ARG A 332 -6.07 12.34 1.97
C ARG A 332 -7.57 12.31 1.74
N ILE A 333 -8.32 12.31 2.86
CA ILE A 333 -9.77 12.42 2.85
C ILE A 333 -10.21 13.71 2.15
N ARG A 334 -11.30 13.66 1.39
CA ARG A 334 -11.89 14.86 0.80
C ARG A 334 -12.43 15.79 1.88
N LYS A 335 -12.19 17.11 1.72
CA LYS A 335 -12.75 18.13 2.60
C LYS A 335 -14.28 18.00 2.70
N GLY A 336 -14.80 18.09 3.93
CA GLY A 336 -16.22 17.92 4.25
C GLY A 336 -16.60 16.49 4.63
N PHE A 337 -15.62 15.57 4.71
CA PHE A 337 -15.77 14.23 5.30
C PHE A 337 -14.90 14.05 6.55
N GLU A 338 -14.13 15.06 6.91
CA GLU A 338 -13.34 15.01 8.15
C GLU A 338 -14.30 14.67 9.32
N LYS A 339 -13.97 13.63 10.07
CA LYS A 339 -14.64 13.35 11.34
C LYS A 339 -14.16 14.41 12.31
N GLU A 340 -15.10 15.19 12.85
CA GLU A 340 -14.78 16.09 13.96
C GLU A 340 -14.07 15.28 15.04
N SER A 341 -12.84 15.68 15.42
CA SER A 341 -12.13 15.06 16.53
C SER A 341 -13.04 15.08 17.76
N GLY A 342 -12.97 14.05 18.60
CA GLY A 342 -13.82 13.99 19.81
C GLY A 342 -13.72 15.25 20.67
N LEU A 343 -12.56 15.94 20.61
CA LEU A 343 -12.32 17.23 21.25
C LEU A 343 -13.08 18.38 20.57
N GLU A 344 -13.16 18.40 19.22
CA GLU A 344 -13.94 19.42 18.49
C GLU A 344 -15.44 19.19 18.64
N LYS A 345 -15.88 17.94 18.71
CA LYS A 345 -17.28 17.59 18.96
C LYS A 345 -17.72 17.99 20.37
N GLN A 346 -16.87 17.77 21.38
CA GLN A 346 -17.10 18.27 22.75
C GLN A 346 -17.07 19.79 22.81
N ALA A 347 -16.14 20.44 22.09
CA ALA A 347 -16.07 21.90 22.03
C ALA A 347 -17.28 22.50 21.30
N LYS A 348 -17.80 21.89 20.23
CA LYS A 348 -19.01 22.33 19.52
C LYS A 348 -20.27 22.13 20.35
N ILE A 349 -20.44 20.95 20.96
CA ILE A 349 -21.56 20.67 21.88
C ILE A 349 -21.54 21.63 23.09
N SER A 350 -20.32 21.89 23.61
CA SER A 350 -20.11 22.87 24.68
C SER A 350 -20.44 24.29 24.22
N ASN A 351 -20.07 24.69 23.00
CA ASN A 351 -20.37 26.01 22.45
C ASN A 351 -21.85 26.19 22.04
N GLU A 352 -22.52 25.16 21.57
CA GLU A 352 -23.95 25.19 21.25
C GLU A 352 -24.79 25.27 22.53
N ALA A 353 -24.49 24.45 23.52
CA ALA A 353 -25.14 24.52 24.85
C ALA A 353 -24.85 25.85 25.55
N LEU A 354 -23.64 26.39 25.39
CA LEU A 354 -23.23 27.71 25.87
C LEU A 354 -24.05 28.81 25.21
N ASN A 355 -24.21 28.79 23.91
CA ASN A 355 -24.99 29.77 23.14
C ASN A 355 -26.49 29.69 23.47
N GLU A 356 -27.05 28.49 23.69
CA GLU A 356 -28.43 28.28 24.06
C GLU A 356 -28.71 28.84 25.48
N ALA A 357 -27.84 28.53 26.43
CA ALA A 357 -27.93 29.05 27.80
C ALA A 357 -27.74 30.58 27.85
N LEU A 358 -26.86 31.16 27.02
CA LEU A 358 -26.66 32.61 26.90
C LEU A 358 -27.87 33.30 26.28
N ASN A 359 -28.51 32.69 25.27
CA ASN A 359 -29.71 33.21 24.61
C ASN A 359 -30.92 33.26 25.55
N GLU A 360 -31.02 32.30 26.46
CA GLU A 360 -32.10 32.28 27.47
C GLU A 360 -31.87 33.26 28.65
N ALA A 361 -30.60 33.51 28.99
CA ALA A 361 -30.22 34.28 30.19
C ALA A 361 -29.95 35.77 29.92
N LEU A 362 -29.75 36.20 28.68
CA LEU A 362 -29.27 37.55 28.29
C LEU A 362 -30.25 38.23 27.35
N ASN A 363 -30.36 39.56 27.52
CA ASN A 363 -31.06 40.37 26.51
C ASN A 363 -30.15 40.63 25.27
N GLU A 364 -30.75 41.13 24.19
CA GLU A 364 -30.10 41.32 22.90
C GLU A 364 -28.80 42.14 22.96
N ASN A 365 -28.77 43.22 23.75
CA ASN A 365 -27.58 44.06 23.93
C ASN A 365 -26.50 43.39 24.79
N GLU A 366 -26.90 42.60 25.78
CA GLU A 366 -25.98 41.81 26.60
C GLU A 366 -25.31 40.71 25.77
N LEU A 367 -26.10 40.04 24.91
CA LEU A 367 -25.63 38.99 24.01
C LEU A 367 -24.61 39.51 23.03
N ILE A 368 -24.84 40.70 22.44
CA ILE A 368 -23.86 41.34 21.54
C ILE A 368 -22.52 41.56 22.24
N ILE A 369 -22.56 42.10 23.48
CA ILE A 369 -21.34 42.36 24.24
C ILE A 369 -20.61 41.09 24.65
N VAL A 370 -21.32 40.05 25.07
CA VAL A 370 -20.75 38.76 25.45
C VAL A 370 -20.12 38.08 24.24
N ASN A 371 -20.77 38.09 23.07
CA ASN A 371 -20.21 37.57 21.84
C ASN A 371 -18.92 38.31 21.36
N LEU A 372 -18.86 39.61 21.51
CA LEU A 372 -17.64 40.40 21.26
C LEU A 372 -16.49 39.99 22.20
N ILE A 373 -16.80 39.73 23.47
CA ILE A 373 -15.82 39.27 24.47
C ILE A 373 -15.35 37.85 24.14
N LEU A 374 -16.24 36.93 23.76
CA LEU A 374 -15.90 35.55 23.38
C LEU A 374 -14.97 35.53 22.15
N ASN A 375 -15.25 36.38 21.17
CA ASN A 375 -14.41 36.47 19.93
C ASN A 375 -13.06 37.17 20.18
N ASN A 376 -13.00 38.09 21.14
CA ASN A 376 -11.77 38.78 21.52
C ASN A 376 -11.73 39.03 23.06
N PRO A 377 -11.18 38.08 23.83
CA PRO A 377 -11.09 38.22 25.29
C PRO A 377 -10.33 39.46 25.79
N SER A 378 -9.48 40.06 24.97
CA SER A 378 -8.67 41.26 25.29
C SER A 378 -9.34 42.54 24.84
N ILE A 379 -10.58 42.51 24.34
CA ILE A 379 -11.32 43.67 23.85
C ILE A 379 -11.47 44.76 24.92
N LYS A 380 -11.23 46.00 24.55
CA LYS A 380 -11.39 47.17 25.44
C LYS A 380 -12.80 47.68 25.31
N GLN A 381 -13.29 48.31 26.40
CA GLN A 381 -14.63 48.95 26.40
C GLN A 381 -14.82 49.95 25.27
N LYS A 382 -13.72 50.67 24.87
CA LYS A 382 -13.74 51.62 23.75
C LYS A 382 -14.06 50.89 22.43
N ASP A 383 -13.43 49.75 22.18
CA ASP A 383 -13.61 48.97 20.96
C ASP A 383 -15.02 48.34 20.88
N ILE A 384 -15.60 47.97 22.04
CA ILE A 384 -17.01 47.51 22.14
C ILE A 384 -17.97 48.66 21.75
N ILE A 385 -17.72 49.90 22.22
CA ILE A 385 -18.55 51.05 21.87
C ILE A 385 -18.45 51.38 20.39
N GLU A 386 -17.26 51.30 19.81
CA GLU A 386 -17.02 51.56 18.37
C GLU A 386 -17.61 50.46 17.47
N SER A 387 -17.68 49.21 17.96
CA SER A 387 -18.21 48.03 17.21
C SER A 387 -19.73 47.86 17.35
N THR A 388 -20.40 48.62 18.20
CA THR A 388 -21.84 48.47 18.47
C THR A 388 -22.54 49.83 18.37
N ASN A 389 -23.82 49.81 18.04
CA ASN A 389 -24.66 51.02 18.08
C ASN A 389 -25.16 51.35 19.52
N ILE A 390 -24.47 50.86 20.57
CA ILE A 390 -24.83 51.03 21.95
C ILE A 390 -24.09 52.21 22.54
N SER A 391 -24.82 53.10 23.23
CA SER A 391 -24.19 54.26 23.86
C SER A 391 -23.18 53.89 24.93
N ARG A 392 -22.15 54.71 25.12
CA ARG A 392 -21.10 54.50 26.13
C ARG A 392 -21.66 54.22 27.54
N ALA A 393 -22.69 54.98 27.94
CA ALA A 393 -23.33 54.80 29.26
C ALA A 393 -24.04 53.43 29.38
N GLN A 394 -24.65 52.96 28.28
CA GLN A 394 -25.29 51.65 28.23
C GLN A 394 -24.27 50.53 28.26
N VAL A 395 -23.17 50.57 27.46
CA VAL A 395 -22.10 49.57 27.49
C VAL A 395 -21.52 49.42 28.89
N GLN A 396 -21.22 50.55 29.57
CA GLN A 396 -20.70 50.54 30.95
C GLN A 396 -21.66 49.90 31.90
N ARG A 397 -22.95 50.21 31.83
CA ARG A 397 -24.02 49.63 32.69
C ARG A 397 -24.19 48.14 32.44
N ILE A 398 -24.20 47.73 31.17
CA ILE A 398 -24.35 46.29 30.80
C ILE A 398 -23.13 45.50 31.27
N MET A 399 -21.91 45.96 31.01
CA MET A 399 -20.73 45.25 31.49
C MET A 399 -20.66 45.16 33.01
N LYS A 400 -21.06 46.21 33.73
CA LYS A 400 -21.15 46.15 35.19
C LYS A 400 -22.20 45.16 35.66
N GLY A 401 -23.38 45.11 35.03
CA GLY A 401 -24.45 44.14 35.36
C GLY A 401 -24.04 42.71 35.07
N LEU A 402 -23.33 42.45 33.97
CA LEU A 402 -22.78 41.14 33.62
C LEU A 402 -21.72 40.67 34.64
N GLN A 403 -20.87 41.60 35.14
CA GLN A 403 -19.90 41.30 36.20
C GLN A 403 -20.58 41.04 37.53
N GLU A 404 -21.58 41.81 37.93
CA GLU A 404 -22.33 41.61 39.18
C GLU A 404 -23.07 40.29 39.19
N ARG A 405 -23.55 39.81 38.03
CA ARG A 405 -24.16 38.49 37.85
C ARG A 405 -23.14 37.37 37.72
N GLY A 406 -21.84 37.67 37.66
CA GLY A 406 -20.77 36.69 37.52
C GLY A 406 -20.69 36.04 36.15
N ILE A 407 -21.34 36.63 35.12
CA ILE A 407 -21.36 36.11 33.75
C ILE A 407 -20.04 36.46 33.02
N ILE A 408 -19.44 37.61 33.32
CA ILE A 408 -18.11 37.97 32.86
C ILE A 408 -17.19 38.29 34.03
N VAL A 409 -15.95 37.84 33.95
CA VAL A 409 -14.92 38.10 34.97
C VAL A 409 -13.68 38.69 34.27
N HIS A 410 -13.08 39.68 34.89
CA HIS A 410 -11.84 40.24 34.40
C HIS A 410 -10.65 39.60 35.12
N GLU A 411 -9.85 38.82 34.41
CA GLU A 411 -8.66 38.18 34.95
C GLU A 411 -7.43 39.07 34.71
N ASN A 412 -6.51 39.12 35.67
CA ASN A 412 -5.27 39.86 35.68
C ASN A 412 -5.42 41.40 35.84
N SER A 413 -4.30 42.17 35.79
CA SER A 413 -4.26 43.58 36.09
C SER A 413 -5.04 44.46 35.09
N LYS A 414 -5.48 45.64 35.54
CA LYS A 414 -6.23 46.64 34.72
C LYS A 414 -5.53 47.06 33.41
N LYS A 415 -4.23 46.79 33.23
CA LYS A 415 -3.46 47.17 32.05
C LYS A 415 -3.21 46.00 31.07
N SER A 416 -3.27 44.74 31.49
CA SER A 416 -2.97 43.54 30.67
C SER A 416 -3.96 42.37 30.93
N GLY A 417 -5.17 42.66 31.35
CA GLY A 417 -6.18 41.67 31.70
C GLY A 417 -7.01 41.23 30.48
N ARG A 418 -7.64 40.07 30.64
CA ARG A 418 -8.61 39.52 29.69
C ARG A 418 -9.97 39.29 30.36
N TRP A 419 -11.01 39.35 29.56
CA TRP A 419 -12.35 38.98 29.96
C TRP A 419 -12.55 37.48 29.82
N VAL A 420 -13.19 36.89 30.79
CA VAL A 420 -13.57 35.45 30.72
C VAL A 420 -15.08 35.39 30.96
N VAL A 421 -15.78 34.70 30.06
CA VAL A 421 -17.21 34.43 30.22
C VAL A 421 -17.36 33.18 31.10
N VAL A 422 -18.11 33.30 32.18
CA VAL A 422 -18.35 32.23 33.14
C VAL A 422 -19.85 31.96 33.17
N ILE A 423 -20.24 30.72 32.89
CA ILE A 423 -21.61 30.26 33.02
C ILE A 423 -21.67 29.33 34.23
N ARG A 424 -22.57 29.64 35.15
CA ARG A 424 -22.86 28.81 36.33
C ARG A 424 -24.16 28.05 36.13
#